data_4bbcd8fd591f7985689ab38cdf46333b
#
_entry.id   4bbcd8fd591f7985689ab38cdf46333b
#
_cell.length_a   1.000
_cell.length_b   1.000
_cell.length_c   1.000
_cell.angle_alpha   90.00
_cell.angle_beta   90.00
_cell.angle_gamma   90.00
#
_symmetry.space_group_name_H-M   'P 1'
#
loop_
_entity.id
_entity.type
_entity.pdbx_description
1 polymer ?
#
loop_
_entity_poly.entity_id
_entity_poly.type
_entity_poly.pdbx_seq_one_letter_code
_entity_poly.pdbx_strand_id
1 'polypeptide(L)'
;MSYSVLIVEDDPMVSMINEQYVLKGADFNIAGTCRNGNEAIEFLKSHTTDLILLDVYMPVMDGIAVLKKIREMKIPSEVIMITAANDTTTIENTMHLGVLDYLIKPFAYERFNVALEKFKIKHNLLKGSQVLDQHSLDSLIANNFQDKNENSVNLPKGIQKTTLKRIKNYFDQNKTWQSVDMISEELGISVVTARNY
;
A
#
# COMPACT_ATOMS: atom_id res chain seq x y z
N MET A 1 3.83 7.29 19.61
CA MET A 1 2.40 6.89 19.55
C MET A 1 2.36 5.58 18.81
N SER A 2 1.55 4.63 19.25
CA SER A 2 1.40 3.32 18.58
C SER A 2 0.02 3.26 17.94
N TYR A 3 -0.06 2.80 16.69
CA TYR A 3 -1.30 2.67 15.92
C TYR A 3 -1.97 1.32 16.22
N SER A 4 -3.26 1.34 16.49
CA SER A 4 -4.04 0.17 16.81
C SER A 4 -4.58 -0.52 15.55
N VAL A 5 -4.29 -1.80 15.37
CA VAL A 5 -4.66 -2.59 14.19
C VAL A 5 -5.63 -3.71 14.57
N LEU A 6 -6.77 -3.77 13.89
CA LEU A 6 -7.67 -4.92 13.92
C LEU A 6 -7.37 -5.82 12.71
N ILE A 7 -7.21 -7.12 12.96
CA ILE A 7 -7.04 -8.12 11.89
C ILE A 7 -8.34 -8.93 11.79
N VAL A 8 -8.88 -9.01 10.57
CA VAL A 8 -10.10 -9.76 10.28
C VAL A 8 -9.79 -10.78 9.19
N GLU A 9 -9.60 -12.03 9.58
CA GLU A 9 -9.10 -13.13 8.75
C GLU A 9 -9.61 -14.45 9.33
N ASP A 10 -10.24 -15.30 8.51
CA ASP A 10 -10.82 -16.57 8.97
C ASP A 10 -9.79 -17.71 9.07
N ASP A 11 -8.73 -17.66 8.25
CA ASP A 11 -7.60 -18.60 8.33
C ASP A 11 -6.65 -18.22 9.49
N PRO A 12 -6.55 -19.04 10.54
CA PRO A 12 -5.71 -18.72 11.69
C PRO A 12 -4.21 -18.67 11.35
N MET A 13 -3.75 -19.39 10.31
CA MET A 13 -2.35 -19.35 9.91
C MET A 13 -2.03 -18.02 9.20
N VAL A 14 -2.92 -17.57 8.32
CA VAL A 14 -2.78 -16.29 7.62
C VAL A 14 -2.91 -15.14 8.62
N SER A 15 -3.85 -15.23 9.57
CA SER A 15 -3.99 -14.27 10.67
C SER A 15 -2.69 -14.11 11.46
N MET A 16 -2.06 -15.23 11.84
CA MET A 16 -0.79 -15.22 12.57
C MET A 16 0.36 -14.59 11.74
N ILE A 17 0.40 -14.82 10.44
CA ILE A 17 1.39 -14.17 9.55
C ILE A 17 1.15 -12.66 9.50
N ASN A 18 -0.10 -12.24 9.37
CA ASN A 18 -0.48 -10.82 9.37
C ASN A 18 -0.10 -10.15 10.71
N GLU A 19 -0.34 -10.83 11.84
CA GLU A 19 0.10 -10.36 13.15
C GLU A 19 1.62 -10.14 13.22
N GLN A 20 2.40 -11.13 12.76
CA GLN A 20 3.85 -11.01 12.73
C GLN A 20 4.31 -9.85 11.83
N TYR A 21 3.63 -9.61 10.72
CA TYR A 21 3.94 -8.51 9.82
C TYR A 21 3.63 -7.15 10.46
N VAL A 22 2.49 -7.02 11.14
CA VAL A 22 2.13 -5.81 11.89
C VAL A 22 3.15 -5.52 12.97
N LEU A 23 3.52 -6.53 13.78
CA LEU A 23 4.44 -6.38 14.90
C LEU A 23 5.91 -6.12 14.49
N LYS A 24 6.30 -6.39 13.25
CA LYS A 24 7.58 -5.93 12.72
C LYS A 24 7.64 -4.41 12.56
N GLY A 25 6.51 -3.76 12.39
CA GLY A 25 6.40 -2.30 12.40
C GLY A 25 6.42 -1.76 13.82
N ALA A 26 7.49 -1.05 14.22
CA ALA A 26 7.69 -0.57 15.59
C ALA A 26 6.55 0.35 16.13
N ASP A 27 5.77 0.93 15.21
CA ASP A 27 4.73 1.91 15.54
C ASP A 27 3.32 1.30 15.60
N PHE A 28 3.18 -0.03 15.49
CA PHE A 28 1.89 -0.70 15.44
C PHE A 28 1.70 -1.68 16.59
N ASN A 29 0.45 -1.79 17.06
CA ASN A 29 0.01 -2.79 18.01
C ASN A 29 -1.29 -3.45 17.54
N ILE A 30 -1.53 -4.68 17.93
CA ILE A 30 -2.73 -5.42 17.59
C ILE A 30 -3.80 -5.11 18.63
N ALA A 31 -4.91 -4.52 18.17
CA ALA A 31 -6.08 -4.25 19.01
C ALA A 31 -6.94 -5.49 19.20
N GLY A 32 -6.95 -6.38 18.21
CA GLY A 32 -7.68 -7.63 18.24
C GLY A 32 -7.59 -8.39 16.93
N THR A 33 -8.05 -9.64 16.97
CA THR A 33 -8.23 -10.52 15.81
C THR A 33 -9.65 -11.06 15.79
N CYS A 34 -10.28 -11.03 14.63
CA CYS A 34 -11.62 -11.55 14.40
C CYS A 34 -11.60 -12.55 13.24
N ARG A 35 -12.38 -13.61 13.35
CA ARG A 35 -12.40 -14.72 12.38
C ARG A 35 -13.51 -14.60 11.33
N ASN A 36 -14.37 -13.63 11.45
CA ASN A 36 -15.46 -13.36 10.52
C ASN A 36 -15.96 -11.93 10.65
N GLY A 37 -16.76 -11.50 9.68
CA GLY A 37 -17.26 -10.15 9.65
C GLY A 37 -18.18 -9.76 10.81
N ASN A 38 -18.95 -10.71 11.37
CA ASN A 38 -19.83 -10.42 12.50
C ASN A 38 -19.04 -10.09 13.76
N GLU A 39 -17.99 -10.87 14.05
CA GLU A 39 -17.07 -10.59 15.16
C GLU A 39 -16.40 -9.22 15.00
N ALA A 40 -15.97 -8.89 13.77
CA ALA A 40 -15.35 -7.60 13.49
C ALA A 40 -16.30 -6.42 13.75
N ILE A 41 -17.56 -6.51 13.30
CA ILE A 41 -18.55 -5.47 13.55
C ILE A 41 -18.86 -5.35 15.05
N GLU A 42 -18.98 -6.47 15.76
CA GLU A 42 -19.23 -6.44 17.21
C GLU A 42 -18.04 -5.82 17.97
N PHE A 43 -16.81 -6.17 17.59
CA PHE A 43 -15.61 -5.59 18.15
C PHE A 43 -15.57 -4.07 17.94
N LEU A 44 -15.86 -3.60 16.74
CA LEU A 44 -15.82 -2.18 16.36
C LEU A 44 -16.93 -1.33 17.00
N LYS A 45 -17.98 -1.93 17.58
CA LYS A 45 -18.98 -1.20 18.39
C LYS A 45 -18.44 -0.71 19.72
N SER A 46 -17.47 -1.42 20.27
CA SER A 46 -16.94 -1.17 21.62
C SER A 46 -15.46 -0.74 21.63
N HIS A 47 -14.75 -0.89 20.51
CA HIS A 47 -13.34 -0.57 20.40
C HIS A 47 -13.08 0.33 19.20
N THR A 48 -12.17 1.28 19.38
CA THR A 48 -11.67 2.11 18.29
C THR A 48 -10.35 1.53 17.78
N THR A 49 -10.18 1.53 16.45
CA THR A 49 -8.95 1.11 15.79
C THR A 49 -8.54 2.14 14.75
N ASP A 50 -7.24 2.28 14.54
CA ASP A 50 -6.73 3.21 13.53
C ASP A 50 -6.72 2.56 12.15
N LEU A 51 -6.41 1.27 12.08
CA LEU A 51 -6.28 0.50 10.86
C LEU A 51 -6.98 -0.86 10.98
N ILE A 52 -7.64 -1.30 9.92
CA ILE A 52 -8.25 -2.62 9.80
C ILE A 52 -7.60 -3.34 8.61
N LEU A 53 -7.04 -4.52 8.86
CA LEU A 53 -6.64 -5.48 7.85
C LEU A 53 -7.82 -6.43 7.63
N LEU A 54 -8.39 -6.44 6.44
CA LEU A 54 -9.67 -7.10 6.19
C LEU A 54 -9.56 -8.07 5.01
N ASP A 55 -9.71 -9.36 5.29
CA ASP A 55 -9.84 -10.34 4.21
C ASP A 55 -11.19 -10.17 3.48
N VAL A 56 -11.15 -10.35 2.18
CA VAL A 56 -12.36 -10.29 1.34
C VAL A 56 -13.19 -11.56 1.50
N TYR A 57 -12.55 -12.72 1.49
CA TYR A 57 -13.24 -14.00 1.44
C TYR A 57 -13.30 -14.67 2.79
N MET A 58 -14.37 -14.40 3.52
CA MET A 58 -14.63 -15.00 4.81
C MET A 58 -16.02 -15.62 4.87
N PRO A 59 -16.23 -16.69 5.68
CA PRO A 59 -17.55 -17.27 5.88
C PRO A 59 -18.48 -16.30 6.63
N VAL A 60 -19.77 -16.52 6.51
CA VAL A 60 -20.88 -15.83 7.19
C VAL A 60 -21.08 -14.39 6.71
N MET A 61 -20.07 -13.56 6.75
CA MET A 61 -20.07 -12.18 6.25
C MET A 61 -18.73 -11.89 5.60
N ASP A 62 -18.74 -11.62 4.30
CA ASP A 62 -17.54 -11.28 3.54
C ASP A 62 -16.99 -9.88 3.88
N GLY A 63 -15.72 -9.64 3.51
CA GLY A 63 -15.05 -8.38 3.81
C GLY A 63 -15.69 -7.17 3.13
N ILE A 64 -16.37 -7.35 1.99
CA ILE A 64 -17.06 -6.24 1.31
C ILE A 64 -18.27 -5.79 2.13
N ALA A 65 -19.05 -6.74 2.65
CA ALA A 65 -20.18 -6.45 3.52
C ALA A 65 -19.72 -5.79 4.83
N VAL A 66 -18.59 -6.25 5.39
CA VAL A 66 -17.96 -5.62 6.57
C VAL A 66 -17.56 -4.17 6.26
N LEU A 67 -16.86 -3.94 5.14
CA LEU A 67 -16.44 -2.60 4.72
C LEU A 67 -17.62 -1.64 4.56
N LYS A 68 -18.71 -2.08 3.92
CA LYS A 68 -19.94 -1.29 3.78
C LYS A 68 -20.49 -0.90 5.15
N LYS A 69 -20.60 -1.86 6.08
CA LYS A 69 -21.07 -1.59 7.45
C LYS A 69 -20.16 -0.61 8.21
N ILE A 70 -18.83 -0.74 8.09
CA ILE A 70 -17.86 0.20 8.66
C ILE A 70 -18.17 1.64 8.18
N ARG A 71 -18.43 1.81 6.89
CA ARG A 71 -18.77 3.13 6.31
C ARG A 71 -20.14 3.64 6.74
N GLU A 72 -21.16 2.78 6.79
CA GLU A 72 -22.49 3.10 7.31
C GLU A 72 -22.44 3.53 8.78
N MET A 73 -21.65 2.85 9.60
CA MET A 73 -21.44 3.19 11.02
C MET A 73 -20.54 4.41 11.20
N LYS A 74 -19.98 4.99 10.12
CA LYS A 74 -19.05 6.14 10.15
C LYS A 74 -17.83 5.89 11.04
N ILE A 75 -17.33 4.65 11.08
CA ILE A 75 -16.11 4.30 11.81
C ILE A 75 -14.92 4.90 11.06
N PRO A 76 -14.08 5.73 11.71
CA PRO A 76 -13.04 6.49 11.04
C PRO A 76 -11.78 5.67 10.72
N SER A 77 -11.80 4.36 10.96
CA SER A 77 -10.65 3.48 10.69
C SER A 77 -10.33 3.40 9.20
N GLU A 78 -9.04 3.45 8.89
CA GLU A 78 -8.55 3.11 7.56
C GLU A 78 -8.65 1.60 7.33
N VAL A 79 -8.85 1.20 6.08
CA VAL A 79 -8.99 -0.22 5.73
C VAL A 79 -8.01 -0.58 4.63
N ILE A 80 -7.21 -1.63 4.86
CA ILE A 80 -6.43 -2.34 3.85
C ILE A 80 -7.15 -3.65 3.58
N MET A 81 -7.56 -3.86 2.33
CA MET A 81 -8.18 -5.11 1.91
C MET A 81 -7.11 -6.15 1.58
N ILE A 82 -7.35 -7.38 2.02
CA ILE A 82 -6.49 -8.53 1.69
C ILE A 82 -7.35 -9.52 0.89
N THR A 83 -6.87 -9.99 -0.25
CA THR A 83 -7.68 -10.83 -1.13
C THR A 83 -6.86 -11.92 -1.83
N ALA A 84 -7.44 -13.09 -2.03
CA ALA A 84 -6.84 -14.15 -2.83
C ALA A 84 -7.08 -13.97 -4.35
N ALA A 85 -7.93 -13.02 -4.77
CA ALA A 85 -8.44 -13.00 -6.13
C ALA A 85 -7.96 -11.83 -6.98
N ASN A 86 -7.70 -12.16 -8.24
CA ASN A 86 -7.61 -11.22 -9.36
C ASN A 86 -9.02 -10.76 -9.82
N ASP A 87 -9.96 -10.61 -8.91
CA ASP A 87 -11.30 -10.15 -9.23
C ASP A 87 -11.31 -8.62 -9.34
N THR A 88 -11.14 -8.16 -10.58
CA THR A 88 -11.14 -6.73 -10.90
C THR A 88 -12.44 -6.03 -10.51
N THR A 89 -13.56 -6.73 -10.58
CA THR A 89 -14.89 -6.19 -10.23
C THR A 89 -14.99 -5.93 -8.72
N THR A 90 -14.48 -6.84 -7.92
CA THR A 90 -14.41 -6.68 -6.46
C THR A 90 -13.47 -5.53 -6.07
N ILE A 91 -12.31 -5.43 -6.74
CA ILE A 91 -11.36 -4.34 -6.52
C ILE A 91 -12.00 -2.99 -6.85
N GLU A 92 -12.66 -2.87 -8.01
CA GLU A 92 -13.33 -1.64 -8.45
C GLU A 92 -14.43 -1.22 -7.46
N ASN A 93 -15.32 -2.14 -7.10
CA ASN A 93 -16.42 -1.86 -6.15
C ASN A 93 -15.94 -1.41 -4.78
N THR A 94 -14.83 -1.95 -4.29
CA THR A 94 -14.31 -1.59 -2.97
C THR A 94 -13.43 -0.34 -2.98
N MET A 95 -12.79 0.00 -4.12
CA MET A 95 -12.10 1.29 -4.28
C MET A 95 -13.05 2.48 -4.07
N HIS A 96 -14.29 2.38 -4.55
CA HIS A 96 -15.32 3.40 -4.32
C HIS A 96 -15.74 3.53 -2.85
N LEU A 97 -15.48 2.54 -2.01
CA LEU A 97 -15.73 2.56 -0.57
C LEU A 97 -14.56 3.16 0.24
N GLY A 98 -13.55 3.70 -0.44
CA GLY A 98 -12.47 4.43 0.19
C GLY A 98 -11.52 3.54 1.02
N VAL A 99 -11.08 2.43 0.46
CA VAL A 99 -9.99 1.62 1.03
C VAL A 99 -8.65 2.32 0.84
N LEU A 100 -7.76 2.15 1.80
CA LEU A 100 -6.43 2.73 1.76
C LEU A 100 -5.52 2.01 0.77
N ASP A 101 -5.55 0.68 0.77
CA ASP A 101 -4.72 -0.16 -0.08
C ASP A 101 -5.31 -1.57 -0.28
N TYR A 102 -4.75 -2.30 -1.24
CA TYR A 102 -5.10 -3.67 -1.59
C TYR A 102 -3.86 -4.56 -1.57
N LEU A 103 -3.97 -5.72 -0.90
CA LEU A 103 -2.94 -6.75 -0.88
C LEU A 103 -3.48 -8.03 -1.52
N ILE A 104 -2.88 -8.47 -2.60
CA ILE A 104 -3.24 -9.72 -3.30
C ILE A 104 -2.38 -10.85 -2.74
N LYS A 105 -3.00 -11.86 -2.15
CA LYS A 105 -2.32 -13.08 -1.64
C LYS A 105 -1.81 -13.93 -2.82
N PRO A 106 -0.57 -14.47 -2.75
CA PRO A 106 0.42 -14.28 -1.70
C PRO A 106 1.19 -12.97 -1.87
N PHE A 107 1.47 -12.28 -0.77
CA PHE A 107 2.29 -11.06 -0.76
C PHE A 107 3.48 -11.20 0.18
N ALA A 108 4.58 -10.54 -0.18
CA ALA A 108 5.76 -10.46 0.65
C ALA A 108 5.64 -9.35 1.69
N TYR A 109 6.46 -9.43 2.77
CA TYR A 109 6.50 -8.42 3.82
C TYR A 109 6.77 -7.01 3.28
N GLU A 110 7.62 -6.89 2.26
CA GLU A 110 7.97 -5.60 1.63
C GLU A 110 6.73 -4.90 1.08
N ARG A 111 5.82 -5.64 0.41
CA ARG A 111 4.55 -5.07 -0.10
C ARG A 111 3.60 -4.69 1.04
N PHE A 112 3.53 -5.52 2.08
CA PHE A 112 2.75 -5.24 3.28
C PHE A 112 3.26 -3.97 3.98
N ASN A 113 4.57 -3.83 4.14
CA ASN A 113 5.18 -2.65 4.75
C ASN A 113 4.90 -1.36 3.97
N VAL A 114 4.86 -1.41 2.63
CA VAL A 114 4.44 -0.26 1.81
C VAL A 114 3.03 0.19 2.15
N ALA A 115 2.09 -0.73 2.38
CA ALA A 115 0.73 -0.39 2.77
C ALA A 115 0.66 0.24 4.17
N LEU A 116 1.48 -0.24 5.12
CA LEU A 116 1.60 0.38 6.45
C LEU A 116 2.21 1.78 6.39
N GLU A 117 3.21 2.00 5.56
CA GLU A 117 3.80 3.33 5.38
C GLU A 117 2.81 4.32 4.74
N LYS A 118 2.00 3.89 3.76
CA LYS A 118 0.89 4.70 3.22
C LYS A 118 -0.07 5.14 4.32
N PHE A 119 -0.43 4.20 5.22
CA PHE A 119 -1.26 4.51 6.37
C PHE A 119 -0.63 5.60 7.24
N LYS A 120 0.63 5.46 7.62
CA LYS A 120 1.33 6.44 8.47
C LYS A 120 1.36 7.82 7.83
N ILE A 121 1.69 7.89 6.55
CA ILE A 121 1.73 9.15 5.80
C ILE A 121 0.36 9.83 5.83
N LYS A 122 -0.70 9.11 5.45
CA LYS A 122 -2.07 9.64 5.45
C LYS A 122 -2.51 10.09 6.84
N HIS A 123 -2.30 9.25 7.84
CA HIS A 123 -2.70 9.53 9.22
C HIS A 123 -1.99 10.77 9.79
N ASN A 124 -0.67 10.88 9.57
CA ASN A 124 0.12 12.02 10.05
C ASN A 124 -0.28 13.34 9.36
N LEU A 125 -0.58 13.30 8.07
CA LEU A 125 -1.05 14.46 7.33
C LEU A 125 -2.43 14.93 7.79
N LEU A 126 -3.34 14.01 8.10
CA LEU A 126 -4.70 14.35 8.54
C LEU A 126 -4.78 14.77 10.01
N LYS A 127 -3.91 14.24 10.88
CA LYS A 127 -3.85 14.59 12.32
C LYS A 127 -2.82 15.67 12.66
N GLY A 128 -1.93 16.01 11.73
CA GLY A 128 -0.97 17.09 11.91
C GLY A 128 -1.70 18.44 11.98
N SER A 129 -1.36 19.24 13.03
CA SER A 129 -1.92 20.58 13.25
C SER A 129 -1.39 21.64 12.25
N GLN A 130 -0.71 21.23 11.21
CA GLN A 130 -0.22 22.13 10.16
C GLN A 130 -1.35 22.40 9.16
N VAL A 131 -1.45 23.65 8.76
CA VAL A 131 -2.30 24.05 7.63
C VAL A 131 -1.89 23.18 6.43
N LEU A 132 -2.80 22.32 5.99
CA LEU A 132 -2.58 21.52 4.78
C LEU A 132 -2.42 22.49 3.62
N ASP A 133 -1.21 22.63 3.13
CA ASP A 133 -0.97 23.35 1.88
C ASP A 133 -1.34 22.47 0.67
N GLN A 134 -1.52 23.11 -0.48
CA GLN A 134 -1.89 22.41 -1.70
C GLN A 134 -0.89 21.30 -2.06
N HIS A 135 0.40 21.52 -1.81
CA HIS A 135 1.45 20.54 -2.10
C HIS A 135 1.32 19.26 -1.26
N SER A 136 0.93 19.38 0.01
CA SER A 136 0.67 18.25 0.90
C SER A 136 -0.57 17.46 0.45
N LEU A 137 -1.63 18.16 0.02
CA LEU A 137 -2.81 17.54 -0.57
C LEU A 137 -2.50 16.82 -1.88
N ASP A 138 -1.75 17.44 -2.77
CA ASP A 138 -1.34 16.84 -4.05
C ASP A 138 -0.49 15.58 -3.83
N SER A 139 0.35 15.58 -2.81
CA SER A 139 1.14 14.40 -2.42
C SER A 139 0.27 13.24 -1.94
N LEU A 140 -0.79 13.51 -1.17
CA LEU A 140 -1.77 12.49 -0.75
C LEU A 140 -2.50 11.87 -1.94
N ILE A 141 -2.91 12.72 -2.89
CA ILE A 141 -3.64 12.28 -4.08
C ILE A 141 -2.70 11.51 -5.01
N ALA A 142 -1.47 12.00 -5.23
CA ALA A 142 -0.49 11.34 -6.08
C ALA A 142 -0.08 9.95 -5.56
N ASN A 143 0.08 9.78 -4.23
CA ASN A 143 0.39 8.48 -3.64
C ASN A 143 -0.73 7.44 -3.81
N ASN A 144 -1.99 7.87 -3.93
CA ASN A 144 -3.10 6.97 -4.25
C ASN A 144 -3.10 6.49 -5.72
N PHE A 145 -2.40 7.21 -6.61
CA PHE A 145 -2.32 6.87 -8.05
C PHE A 145 -1.01 6.19 -8.44
N GLN A 146 0.05 6.24 -7.63
CA GLN A 146 1.36 5.67 -7.99
C GLN A 146 1.41 4.14 -7.99
N ASP A 147 0.51 3.44 -7.28
CA ASP A 147 0.48 1.97 -7.28
C ASP A 147 0.07 1.34 -8.63
N LYS A 148 -0.46 2.11 -9.56
CA LYS A 148 -0.80 1.58 -10.90
C LYS A 148 0.39 1.55 -11.87
N ASN A 149 1.54 2.20 -11.56
CA ASN A 149 2.61 2.38 -12.54
C ASN A 149 3.96 1.73 -12.21
N GLU A 150 4.22 1.27 -10.99
CA GLU A 150 5.55 0.66 -10.74
C GLU A 150 5.69 -0.79 -11.25
N ASN A 151 4.61 -1.50 -11.51
CA ASN A 151 4.65 -2.88 -12.03
C ASN A 151 4.22 -3.05 -13.49
N SER A 152 3.79 -2.00 -14.17
CA SER A 152 3.32 -2.07 -15.56
C SER A 152 4.02 -1.15 -16.54
N VAL A 153 5.21 -0.63 -16.24
CA VAL A 153 6.09 -0.19 -17.32
C VAL A 153 6.61 -1.47 -17.99
N ASN A 154 5.91 -1.91 -19.03
CA ASN A 154 6.47 -2.86 -20.00
C ASN A 154 7.69 -2.18 -20.63
N LEU A 155 8.82 -2.29 -19.94
CA LEU A 155 10.08 -1.86 -20.51
C LEU A 155 10.35 -2.73 -21.74
N PRO A 156 10.78 -2.14 -22.86
CA PRO A 156 11.20 -2.91 -24.02
C PRO A 156 12.18 -4.01 -23.63
N LYS A 157 12.14 -5.14 -24.34
CA LYS A 157 13.05 -6.27 -24.07
C LYS A 157 14.50 -5.77 -24.02
N GLY A 158 15.18 -6.02 -22.91
CA GLY A 158 16.57 -5.65 -22.68
C GLY A 158 16.80 -4.46 -21.75
N ILE A 159 15.75 -3.74 -21.33
CA ILE A 159 15.86 -2.62 -20.38
C ILE A 159 15.63 -3.10 -18.94
N GLN A 160 16.63 -2.90 -18.08
CA GLN A 160 16.54 -3.22 -16.65
C GLN A 160 16.15 -1.99 -15.83
N LYS A 161 15.16 -2.12 -14.93
CA LYS A 161 14.66 -1.02 -14.07
C LYS A 161 15.77 -0.34 -13.27
N THR A 162 16.72 -1.11 -12.77
CA THR A 162 17.87 -0.61 -12.00
C THR A 162 18.77 0.31 -12.83
N THR A 163 19.05 -0.07 -14.06
CA THR A 163 19.88 0.72 -15.00
C THR A 163 19.15 2.01 -15.41
N LEU A 164 17.85 1.91 -15.71
CA LEU A 164 17.02 3.09 -16.02
C LEU A 164 17.00 4.11 -14.87
N LYS A 165 16.86 3.65 -13.62
CA LYS A 165 16.87 4.51 -12.44
C LYS A 165 18.22 5.21 -12.25
N ARG A 166 19.34 4.50 -12.49
CA ARG A 166 20.69 5.08 -12.42
C ARG A 166 20.89 6.16 -13.48
N ILE A 167 20.45 5.93 -14.71
CA ILE A 167 20.54 6.89 -15.80
C ILE A 167 19.66 8.13 -15.53
N LYS A 168 18.43 7.96 -15.05
CA LYS A 168 17.57 9.09 -14.66
C LYS A 168 18.21 9.94 -13.58
N ASN A 169 18.70 9.33 -12.50
CA ASN A 169 19.37 10.05 -11.42
C ASN A 169 20.60 10.82 -11.91
N TYR A 170 21.33 10.26 -12.87
CA TYR A 170 22.48 10.92 -13.48
C TYR A 170 22.06 12.19 -14.23
N PHE A 171 21.00 12.15 -15.04
CA PHE A 171 20.47 13.32 -15.76
C PHE A 171 19.87 14.38 -14.82
N ASP A 172 19.23 13.96 -13.72
CA ASP A 172 18.71 14.89 -12.71
C ASP A 172 19.82 15.71 -12.04
N GLN A 173 21.00 15.12 -11.89
CA GLN A 173 22.18 15.76 -11.31
C GLN A 173 23.01 16.55 -12.32
N ASN A 174 22.97 16.17 -13.60
CA ASN A 174 23.79 16.76 -14.68
C ASN A 174 22.90 17.39 -15.75
N LYS A 175 22.51 18.65 -15.56
CA LYS A 175 21.61 19.38 -16.48
C LYS A 175 22.28 19.90 -17.76
N THR A 176 23.50 19.43 -18.10
CA THR A 176 24.24 19.82 -19.28
C THR A 176 24.23 18.70 -20.33
N TRP A 177 24.49 19.06 -21.60
CA TRP A 177 24.63 18.08 -22.67
C TRP A 177 25.71 17.05 -22.33
N GLN A 178 25.36 15.76 -22.43
CA GLN A 178 26.24 14.62 -22.14
C GLN A 178 26.30 13.70 -23.36
N SER A 179 27.51 13.23 -23.73
CA SER A 179 27.64 12.20 -24.74
C SER A 179 27.33 10.81 -24.19
N VAL A 180 26.91 9.89 -25.04
CA VAL A 180 26.65 8.50 -24.66
C VAL A 180 27.90 7.82 -24.09
N ASP A 181 29.07 8.18 -24.58
CA ASP A 181 30.34 7.64 -24.09
C ASP A 181 30.64 8.11 -22.64
N MET A 182 30.38 9.39 -22.32
CA MET A 182 30.53 9.92 -20.95
C MET A 182 29.58 9.23 -19.98
N ILE A 183 28.32 9.04 -20.38
CA ILE A 183 27.33 8.32 -19.55
C ILE A 183 27.74 6.86 -19.31
N SER A 184 28.27 6.22 -20.35
CA SER A 184 28.79 4.85 -20.30
C SER A 184 29.93 4.70 -19.28
N GLU A 185 30.87 5.62 -19.32
CA GLU A 185 32.05 5.63 -18.45
C GLU A 185 31.70 5.93 -17.00
N GLU A 186 30.90 6.98 -16.77
CA GLU A 186 30.49 7.44 -15.42
C GLU A 186 29.62 6.41 -14.69
N LEU A 187 28.71 5.78 -15.42
CA LEU A 187 27.80 4.77 -14.83
C LEU A 187 28.35 3.34 -14.89
N GLY A 188 29.51 3.11 -15.51
CA GLY A 188 30.11 1.78 -15.65
C GLY A 188 29.20 0.80 -16.42
N ILE A 189 28.51 1.27 -17.46
CA ILE A 189 27.64 0.47 -18.33
C ILE A 189 28.21 0.47 -19.76
N SER A 190 27.82 -0.52 -20.58
CA SER A 190 28.28 -0.52 -21.97
C SER A 190 27.66 0.64 -22.79
N VAL A 191 28.39 1.13 -23.82
CA VAL A 191 27.88 2.15 -24.75
C VAL A 191 26.58 1.71 -25.40
N VAL A 192 26.45 0.41 -25.73
CA VAL A 192 25.22 -0.18 -26.26
C VAL A 192 24.08 -0.09 -25.26
N THR A 193 24.37 -0.35 -23.99
CA THR A 193 23.39 -0.21 -22.91
C THR A 193 22.98 1.26 -22.78
N ALA A 194 23.92 2.19 -22.68
CA ALA A 194 23.63 3.63 -22.54
C ALA A 194 22.79 4.18 -23.72
N ARG A 195 22.98 3.64 -24.93
CA ARG A 195 22.24 4.06 -26.14
C ARG A 195 20.82 3.54 -26.20
N ASN A 196 20.51 2.44 -25.51
CA ASN A 196 19.18 1.82 -25.47
C ASN A 196 18.23 2.43 -24.42
N TYR A 197 18.74 3.29 -23.56
CA TYR A 197 18.00 4.00 -22.50
C TYR A 197 17.80 5.48 -22.81
#